data_808a0623acb162951cd1a586ef9509b2
#
_entry.id   808a0623acb162951cd1a586ef9509b2
#
_cell.length_a   1.000
_cell.length_b   1.000
_cell.length_c   1.000
_cell.angle_alpha   90.00
_cell.angle_beta   90.00
_cell.angle_gamma   90.00
#
_symmetry.space_group_name_H-M   'P 1'
#
loop_
_entity.id
_entity.type
_entity.pdbx_description
1 polymer ?
#
loop_
_entity_poly.entity_id
_entity_poly.type
_entity_poly.pdbx_seq_one_letter_code
_entity_poly.pdbx_strand_id
1 'polypeptide(L)'
;IKIPVTDDTTDEVSETATLTLVSPSNATISGDTTTADLVITDNDQPVATIGNLTVGESDNTGTFTVTLDQTAAEDVTITYSTADGSSNPATATSDYTTSTGTLTISAGASTGTIQVPILLDTTDELAETATLTINGATNATIAGDSATADLVIIDDDDPIISFVGHKTVSETDGSATFTVTLDRTPAEDVTVVYVTSDGTTTENGDYTAQSATLTISAGETSGTISVPILTDTDSESTETATLTLSSPTNGTIVGDTTTADLEITNVDDVLLTIADQSVDEDAGTATFTVTLSEVSASDVTVEYATGSGTATDGTDYTTTNGTLTVLAGATTGTIEVPVTNDATNEDNETATLTLSNPTNATITDATAD
;
A
#
# COMPACT_ATOMS: atom_id res chain seq x y z
N ILE A 1 -43.66 -35.67 -64.27
CA ILE A 1 -42.43 -36.21 -63.74
C ILE A 1 -42.30 -35.67 -62.32
N LYS A 2 -41.99 -36.52 -61.33
CA LYS A 2 -41.65 -36.16 -59.97
C LYS A 2 -40.17 -36.54 -59.77
N ILE A 3 -39.39 -35.62 -59.37
CA ILE A 3 -37.96 -35.82 -58.98
C ILE A 3 -37.89 -35.69 -57.44
N PRO A 4 -37.49 -36.75 -56.69
CA PRO A 4 -37.28 -36.62 -55.25
C PRO A 4 -36.07 -35.68 -54.99
N VAL A 5 -36.23 -34.80 -54.05
CA VAL A 5 -35.15 -33.99 -53.52
C VAL A 5 -34.87 -34.53 -52.13
N THR A 6 -33.59 -34.71 -51.75
CA THR A 6 -33.14 -35.13 -50.42
C THR A 6 -32.81 -33.86 -49.60
N ASP A 7 -33.40 -33.77 -48.42
CA ASP A 7 -33.15 -32.74 -47.45
C ASP A 7 -32.07 -33.25 -46.50
N ASP A 8 -31.00 -32.44 -46.20
CA ASP A 8 -29.98 -32.79 -45.21
C ASP A 8 -29.75 -31.60 -44.25
N THR A 9 -28.60 -31.43 -43.68
CA THR A 9 -28.29 -30.35 -42.70
C THR A 9 -26.97 -29.67 -43.03
N THR A 10 -26.48 -29.81 -44.26
CA THR A 10 -25.19 -29.25 -44.69
C THR A 10 -25.46 -27.97 -45.48
N ASP A 11 -24.79 -26.88 -45.12
CA ASP A 11 -24.84 -25.64 -45.90
C ASP A 11 -24.19 -25.82 -47.27
N GLU A 12 -24.94 -25.63 -48.31
CA GLU A 12 -24.52 -25.86 -49.68
C GLU A 12 -24.89 -24.68 -50.61
N VAL A 13 -24.22 -24.57 -51.73
CA VAL A 13 -24.63 -23.62 -52.77
C VAL A 13 -25.82 -24.17 -53.52
N SER A 14 -26.70 -23.28 -54.01
CA SER A 14 -27.82 -23.71 -54.86
C SER A 14 -27.35 -24.53 -56.06
N GLU A 15 -27.93 -25.68 -56.27
CA GLU A 15 -27.54 -26.64 -57.28
C GLU A 15 -28.57 -26.71 -58.40
N THR A 16 -28.13 -27.16 -59.56
CA THR A 16 -29.00 -27.31 -60.75
C THR A 16 -28.92 -28.70 -61.29
N ALA A 17 -30.05 -29.37 -61.37
CA ALA A 17 -30.21 -30.64 -62.10
C ALA A 17 -31.00 -30.41 -63.40
N THR A 18 -30.44 -30.85 -64.50
CA THR A 18 -31.10 -30.71 -65.80
C THR A 18 -31.88 -32.00 -66.22
N LEU A 19 -33.19 -31.91 -66.39
CA LEU A 19 -33.98 -32.95 -66.93
C LEU A 19 -34.00 -32.85 -68.45
N THR A 20 -33.62 -33.93 -69.15
CA THR A 20 -33.62 -33.99 -70.59
C THR A 20 -34.68 -35.00 -71.10
N LEU A 21 -35.52 -34.58 -72.00
CA LEU A 21 -36.42 -35.46 -72.72
C LEU A 21 -35.72 -36.13 -73.88
N VAL A 22 -35.72 -37.45 -73.90
CA VAL A 22 -35.04 -38.22 -74.96
C VAL A 22 -36.02 -39.25 -75.60
N SER A 23 -35.87 -39.51 -76.91
CA SER A 23 -36.49 -40.62 -77.66
C SER A 23 -37.99 -40.84 -77.36
N PRO A 24 -38.87 -39.87 -77.61
CA PRO A 24 -40.30 -40.05 -77.42
C PRO A 24 -40.83 -41.12 -78.34
N SER A 25 -41.78 -41.95 -77.87
CA SER A 25 -42.59 -42.88 -78.70
C SER A 25 -43.96 -42.29 -78.94
N ASN A 26 -44.45 -42.33 -80.17
CA ASN A 26 -45.73 -41.80 -80.61
C ASN A 26 -45.94 -40.30 -80.41
N ALA A 27 -44.81 -39.52 -80.30
CA ALA A 27 -44.79 -38.08 -80.16
C ALA A 27 -43.51 -37.53 -80.79
N THR A 28 -43.46 -36.22 -81.08
CA THR A 28 -42.26 -35.49 -81.47
C THR A 28 -41.93 -34.44 -80.39
N ILE A 29 -40.68 -34.28 -80.09
CA ILE A 29 -40.21 -33.14 -79.26
C ILE A 29 -40.25 -31.92 -80.16
N SER A 30 -40.96 -30.87 -79.79
CA SER A 30 -41.10 -29.64 -80.53
C SER A 30 -40.12 -28.60 -80.14
N GLY A 31 -39.26 -28.13 -81.06
CA GLY A 31 -38.34 -27.01 -80.84
C GLY A 31 -37.13 -27.31 -79.98
N ASP A 32 -36.46 -26.25 -79.49
CA ASP A 32 -35.22 -26.29 -78.71
C ASP A 32 -35.44 -26.56 -77.19
N THR A 33 -36.67 -26.91 -76.75
CA THR A 33 -37.08 -27.10 -75.39
C THR A 33 -37.08 -28.59 -74.96
N THR A 34 -35.93 -29.25 -75.16
CA THR A 34 -35.72 -30.64 -74.74
C THR A 34 -35.23 -30.80 -73.29
N THR A 35 -34.88 -29.72 -72.71
CA THR A 35 -34.34 -29.68 -71.33
C THR A 35 -35.17 -28.76 -70.47
N ALA A 36 -35.23 -29.06 -69.18
CA ALA A 36 -35.76 -28.22 -68.15
C ALA A 36 -34.82 -28.32 -66.91
N ASP A 37 -34.48 -27.20 -66.33
CA ASP A 37 -33.61 -27.13 -65.10
C ASP A 37 -34.52 -27.19 -63.89
N LEU A 38 -34.10 -27.99 -62.89
CA LEU A 38 -34.52 -27.96 -61.51
C LEU A 38 -33.43 -27.29 -60.71
N VAL A 39 -33.73 -26.12 -60.17
CA VAL A 39 -32.84 -25.45 -59.20
C VAL A 39 -33.23 -25.94 -57.80
N ILE A 40 -32.28 -26.49 -57.09
CA ILE A 40 -32.40 -26.88 -55.68
C ILE A 40 -31.73 -25.78 -54.87
N THR A 41 -32.52 -25.11 -54.06
CA THR A 41 -32.03 -24.07 -53.14
C THR A 41 -31.82 -24.66 -51.77
N ASP A 42 -30.64 -24.39 -51.18
CA ASP A 42 -30.30 -24.79 -49.83
C ASP A 42 -31.07 -23.98 -48.79
N ASN A 43 -31.40 -24.61 -47.65
CA ASN A 43 -32.11 -23.99 -46.52
C ASN A 43 -31.37 -24.15 -45.19
N ASP A 44 -30.15 -24.69 -45.21
CA ASP A 44 -29.34 -25.07 -44.03
C ASP A 44 -28.21 -24.08 -43.74
N GLN A 45 -28.54 -22.80 -43.63
CA GLN A 45 -27.57 -21.75 -43.34
C GLN A 45 -26.88 -21.95 -41.98
N PRO A 46 -25.57 -21.72 -41.90
CA PRO A 46 -24.82 -21.79 -40.64
C PRO A 46 -25.33 -20.80 -39.60
N VAL A 47 -25.20 -21.15 -38.30
CA VAL A 47 -25.62 -20.32 -37.19
C VAL A 47 -24.38 -19.65 -36.59
N ALA A 48 -24.35 -18.31 -36.63
CA ALA A 48 -23.27 -17.52 -36.06
C ALA A 48 -23.49 -17.28 -34.54
N THR A 49 -22.44 -17.48 -33.78
CA THR A 49 -22.37 -17.20 -32.33
C THR A 49 -21.15 -16.37 -31.98
N ILE A 50 -21.24 -15.59 -30.89
CA ILE A 50 -20.14 -14.85 -30.30
C ILE A 50 -20.18 -15.03 -28.77
N GLY A 51 -19.03 -15.11 -28.12
CA GLY A 51 -18.92 -15.23 -26.67
C GLY A 51 -18.26 -14.01 -26.04
N ASN A 52 -18.46 -13.84 -24.72
CA ASN A 52 -17.85 -12.76 -23.94
C ASN A 52 -16.32 -12.85 -23.99
N LEU A 53 -15.68 -11.68 -23.83
CA LEU A 53 -14.23 -11.52 -23.83
C LEU A 53 -13.81 -10.71 -22.61
N THR A 54 -12.73 -11.14 -21.95
CA THR A 54 -12.05 -10.38 -20.89
C THR A 54 -10.64 -10.09 -21.34
N VAL A 55 -10.21 -8.85 -21.18
CA VAL A 55 -8.87 -8.34 -21.54
C VAL A 55 -8.35 -7.45 -20.41
N GLY A 56 -7.03 -7.29 -20.30
CA GLY A 56 -6.43 -6.22 -19.52
C GLY A 56 -6.42 -4.92 -20.31
N GLU A 57 -6.40 -3.79 -19.64
CA GLU A 57 -6.30 -2.48 -20.27
C GLU A 57 -5.00 -2.36 -21.09
N SER A 58 -3.90 -2.93 -20.60
CA SER A 58 -2.59 -2.99 -21.29
C SER A 58 -2.52 -3.88 -22.52
N ASP A 59 -3.57 -4.67 -22.84
CA ASP A 59 -3.56 -5.60 -23.97
C ASP A 59 -3.64 -4.90 -25.35
N ASN A 60 -4.00 -3.63 -25.38
CA ASN A 60 -4.16 -2.78 -26.59
C ASN A 60 -5.26 -3.25 -27.55
N THR A 61 -5.73 -4.48 -27.51
CA THR A 61 -6.76 -5.01 -28.44
C THR A 61 -7.50 -6.19 -27.86
N GLY A 62 -8.82 -6.10 -27.78
CA GLY A 62 -9.71 -7.22 -27.55
C GLY A 62 -10.04 -7.93 -28.88
N THR A 63 -9.85 -9.24 -28.95
CA THR A 63 -10.14 -10.04 -30.13
C THR A 63 -11.27 -11.01 -29.90
N PHE A 64 -12.46 -10.68 -30.39
CA PHE A 64 -13.61 -11.57 -30.39
C PHE A 64 -13.53 -12.60 -31.51
N THR A 65 -13.95 -13.84 -31.23
CA THR A 65 -14.09 -14.88 -32.23
C THR A 65 -15.58 -15.11 -32.50
N VAL A 66 -15.97 -14.90 -33.73
CA VAL A 66 -17.29 -15.34 -34.23
C VAL A 66 -17.14 -16.75 -34.76
N THR A 67 -18.03 -17.67 -34.33
CA THR A 67 -18.01 -19.08 -34.70
C THR A 67 -19.30 -19.45 -35.41
N LEU A 68 -19.20 -20.16 -36.51
CA LEU A 68 -20.30 -20.80 -37.19
C LEU A 68 -20.39 -22.26 -36.72
N ASP A 69 -21.58 -22.78 -36.55
CA ASP A 69 -21.81 -24.17 -36.10
C ASP A 69 -21.44 -25.20 -37.20
N GLN A 70 -21.35 -24.76 -38.44
CA GLN A 70 -20.85 -25.55 -39.59
C GLN A 70 -20.03 -24.66 -40.54
N THR A 71 -19.28 -25.26 -41.45
CA THR A 71 -18.53 -24.52 -42.48
C THR A 71 -19.50 -23.89 -43.49
N ALA A 72 -19.27 -22.63 -43.82
CA ALA A 72 -20.08 -21.91 -44.77
C ALA A 72 -19.79 -22.35 -46.22
N ALA A 73 -20.81 -22.60 -47.03
CA ALA A 73 -20.67 -22.91 -48.47
C ALA A 73 -20.33 -21.66 -49.29
N GLU A 74 -20.79 -20.51 -48.85
CA GLU A 74 -20.53 -19.19 -49.45
C GLU A 74 -19.90 -18.26 -48.42
N ASP A 75 -19.38 -17.10 -48.87
CA ASP A 75 -18.86 -16.08 -47.93
C ASP A 75 -19.99 -15.57 -47.04
N VAL A 76 -19.79 -15.69 -45.73
CA VAL A 76 -20.70 -15.13 -44.72
C VAL A 76 -20.21 -13.72 -44.37
N THR A 77 -21.13 -12.74 -44.44
CA THR A 77 -20.83 -11.38 -43.98
C THR A 77 -21.65 -11.07 -42.72
N ILE A 78 -20.96 -10.51 -41.69
CA ILE A 78 -21.53 -10.17 -40.39
C ILE A 78 -21.30 -8.69 -40.12
N THR A 79 -22.34 -7.92 -39.97
CA THR A 79 -22.26 -6.52 -39.55
C THR A 79 -22.24 -6.44 -38.02
N TYR A 80 -21.38 -5.60 -37.45
CA TYR A 80 -21.25 -5.48 -36.01
C TYR A 80 -21.04 -4.01 -35.56
N SER A 81 -21.30 -3.77 -34.27
CA SER A 81 -21.01 -2.51 -33.61
C SER A 81 -20.71 -2.73 -32.13
N THR A 82 -19.86 -1.89 -31.54
CA THR A 82 -19.68 -1.78 -30.09
C THR A 82 -20.49 -0.63 -29.52
N ALA A 83 -20.86 -0.75 -28.25
CA ALA A 83 -21.48 0.29 -27.43
C ALA A 83 -21.00 0.17 -26.00
N ASP A 84 -21.08 1.28 -25.23
CA ASP A 84 -20.80 1.27 -23.80
C ASP A 84 -21.73 0.29 -23.08
N GLY A 85 -21.23 -0.38 -22.03
CA GLY A 85 -21.98 -1.35 -21.26
C GLY A 85 -23.07 -0.71 -20.40
N SER A 86 -23.90 -1.53 -19.77
CA SER A 86 -24.99 -1.04 -18.93
C SER A 86 -24.67 -1.02 -17.43
N SER A 87 -23.62 -1.74 -17.01
CA SER A 87 -23.18 -1.84 -15.63
C SER A 87 -21.67 -1.61 -15.60
N ASN A 88 -21.25 -0.59 -14.85
CA ASN A 88 -19.87 -0.11 -14.88
C ASN A 88 -19.38 0.04 -16.34
N PRO A 89 -19.90 1.03 -17.08
CA PRO A 89 -19.71 1.09 -18.51
C PRO A 89 -18.31 1.55 -18.88
N ALA A 90 -17.60 0.74 -19.67
CA ALA A 90 -16.45 1.20 -20.40
C ALA A 90 -16.89 2.29 -21.40
N THR A 91 -16.24 3.46 -21.32
CA THR A 91 -16.58 4.65 -22.09
C THR A 91 -15.80 4.72 -23.39
N ALA A 92 -16.49 4.78 -24.50
CA ALA A 92 -15.83 4.95 -25.81
C ALA A 92 -14.97 6.22 -25.81
N THR A 93 -13.74 6.11 -26.28
CA THR A 93 -12.67 7.14 -26.31
C THR A 93 -11.84 7.30 -25.03
N SER A 94 -12.24 6.72 -23.90
CA SER A 94 -11.39 6.57 -22.70
C SER A 94 -10.81 5.16 -22.66
N ASP A 95 -11.65 4.14 -22.64
CA ASP A 95 -11.28 2.76 -22.33
C ASP A 95 -11.18 1.88 -23.59
N TYR A 96 -11.91 2.23 -24.63
CA TYR A 96 -11.83 1.54 -25.92
C TYR A 96 -12.18 2.46 -27.09
N THR A 97 -11.83 2.04 -28.30
CA THR A 97 -12.27 2.74 -29.54
C THR A 97 -13.51 2.05 -30.09
N THR A 98 -14.60 2.83 -30.28
CA THR A 98 -15.81 2.36 -30.94
C THR A 98 -15.47 1.64 -32.24
N SER A 99 -15.92 0.41 -32.37
CA SER A 99 -15.69 -0.44 -33.52
C SER A 99 -16.99 -0.77 -34.22
N THR A 100 -17.09 -0.43 -35.49
CA THR A 100 -18.22 -0.79 -36.37
C THR A 100 -17.70 -1.28 -37.71
N GLY A 101 -18.35 -2.28 -38.27
CA GLY A 101 -17.83 -2.79 -39.54
C GLY A 101 -18.54 -4.03 -40.02
N THR A 102 -17.90 -4.69 -40.98
CA THR A 102 -18.31 -5.96 -41.54
C THR A 102 -17.19 -6.96 -41.45
N LEU A 103 -17.44 -8.11 -40.81
CA LEU A 103 -16.58 -9.28 -40.82
C LEU A 103 -16.99 -10.15 -42.01
N THR A 104 -16.02 -10.64 -42.77
CA THR A 104 -16.28 -11.69 -43.80
C THR A 104 -15.61 -12.98 -43.34
N ILE A 105 -16.39 -14.04 -43.21
CA ILE A 105 -15.94 -15.43 -43.02
C ILE A 105 -16.00 -16.09 -44.37
N SER A 106 -14.87 -16.44 -44.95
CA SER A 106 -14.79 -16.99 -46.31
C SER A 106 -15.40 -18.38 -46.41
N ALA A 107 -15.93 -18.71 -47.58
CA ALA A 107 -16.40 -20.05 -47.90
C ALA A 107 -15.40 -21.14 -47.50
N GLY A 108 -15.88 -22.21 -46.84
CA GLY A 108 -15.08 -23.29 -46.28
C GLY A 108 -14.49 -23.00 -44.89
N ALA A 109 -14.65 -21.80 -44.36
CA ALA A 109 -14.26 -21.46 -42.99
C ALA A 109 -15.47 -21.54 -42.05
N SER A 110 -15.19 -21.72 -40.73
CA SER A 110 -16.20 -21.73 -39.66
C SER A 110 -15.93 -20.68 -38.57
N THR A 111 -14.91 -19.84 -38.73
CA THR A 111 -14.56 -18.79 -37.73
C THR A 111 -14.05 -17.53 -38.39
N GLY A 112 -14.27 -16.39 -37.72
CA GLY A 112 -13.68 -15.11 -38.05
C GLY A 112 -13.44 -14.28 -36.80
N THR A 113 -12.65 -13.22 -36.88
CA THR A 113 -12.31 -12.40 -35.71
C THR A 113 -12.68 -10.94 -35.91
N ILE A 114 -13.15 -10.32 -34.81
CA ILE A 114 -13.42 -8.89 -34.72
C ILE A 114 -12.45 -8.32 -33.69
N GLN A 115 -11.73 -7.26 -34.04
CA GLN A 115 -10.82 -6.57 -33.14
C GLN A 115 -11.45 -5.28 -32.63
N VAL A 116 -11.36 -5.05 -31.33
CA VAL A 116 -11.73 -3.81 -30.64
C VAL A 116 -10.49 -3.24 -29.99
N PRO A 117 -10.00 -2.06 -30.41
CA PRO A 117 -8.85 -1.43 -29.77
C PRO A 117 -9.20 -1.02 -28.34
N ILE A 118 -8.34 -1.39 -27.40
CA ILE A 118 -8.38 -1.00 -26.00
C ILE A 118 -7.44 0.20 -25.83
N LEU A 119 -7.83 1.15 -25.00
CA LEU A 119 -7.06 2.35 -24.70
C LEU A 119 -6.47 2.21 -23.29
N LEU A 120 -5.18 2.45 -23.19
CA LEU A 120 -4.45 2.46 -21.92
C LEU A 120 -4.44 3.87 -21.37
N ASP A 121 -4.72 4.04 -20.09
CA ASP A 121 -4.49 5.30 -19.38
C ASP A 121 -3.68 5.11 -18.07
N THR A 122 -3.93 5.82 -17.02
CA THR A 122 -3.20 5.75 -15.75
C THR A 122 -4.15 6.04 -14.57
N THR A 123 -5.44 5.91 -14.79
CA THR A 123 -6.47 6.12 -13.77
C THR A 123 -6.78 4.77 -13.14
N ASP A 124 -6.81 4.68 -11.83
CA ASP A 124 -7.27 3.47 -11.14
C ASP A 124 -8.80 3.38 -11.24
N GLU A 125 -9.30 2.33 -11.83
CA GLU A 125 -10.71 2.15 -12.17
C GLU A 125 -11.20 0.74 -11.77
N LEU A 126 -12.52 0.59 -11.73
CA LEU A 126 -13.12 -0.73 -11.59
C LEU A 126 -13.13 -1.42 -12.95
N ALA A 127 -13.07 -2.75 -12.95
CA ALA A 127 -13.27 -3.50 -14.18
C ALA A 127 -14.57 -3.08 -14.89
N GLU A 128 -14.48 -2.69 -16.14
CA GLU A 128 -15.53 -2.05 -16.93
C GLU A 128 -16.06 -2.93 -18.04
N THR A 129 -17.22 -2.58 -18.62
CA THR A 129 -17.88 -3.41 -19.62
C THR A 129 -18.30 -2.58 -20.82
N ALA A 130 -17.92 -3.03 -22.04
CA ALA A 130 -18.51 -2.63 -23.29
C ALA A 130 -19.26 -3.82 -23.91
N THR A 131 -20.17 -3.55 -24.83
CA THR A 131 -20.95 -4.59 -25.50
C THR A 131 -20.66 -4.60 -26.99
N LEU A 132 -20.30 -5.76 -27.54
CA LEU A 132 -20.26 -6.01 -29.00
C LEU A 132 -21.58 -6.65 -29.45
N THR A 133 -22.21 -6.06 -30.43
CA THR A 133 -23.47 -6.54 -31.02
C THR A 133 -23.26 -6.96 -32.48
N ILE A 134 -23.72 -8.16 -32.83
CA ILE A 134 -23.93 -8.58 -34.22
C ILE A 134 -25.25 -8.02 -34.68
N ASN A 135 -25.23 -7.09 -35.62
CA ASN A 135 -26.43 -6.39 -36.11
C ASN A 135 -27.16 -7.11 -37.23
N GLY A 136 -26.46 -7.99 -37.96
CA GLY A 136 -27.01 -8.77 -39.06
C GLY A 136 -26.01 -9.67 -39.71
N ALA A 137 -26.49 -10.71 -40.41
CA ALA A 137 -25.67 -11.63 -41.19
C ALA A 137 -26.28 -11.86 -42.59
N THR A 138 -25.42 -12.20 -43.54
CA THR A 138 -25.79 -12.68 -44.89
C THR A 138 -25.16 -14.06 -45.07
N ASN A 139 -25.90 -15.02 -45.63
CA ASN A 139 -25.53 -16.43 -45.77
C ASN A 139 -25.25 -17.11 -44.40
N ALA A 140 -25.85 -16.60 -43.34
CA ALA A 140 -25.86 -17.20 -42.01
C ALA A 140 -27.06 -16.67 -41.22
N THR A 141 -27.44 -17.39 -40.18
CA THR A 141 -28.41 -16.94 -39.16
C THR A 141 -27.67 -16.61 -37.89
N ILE A 142 -28.23 -15.76 -37.04
CA ILE A 142 -27.65 -15.38 -35.74
C ILE A 142 -28.43 -16.13 -34.66
N ALA A 143 -27.75 -16.86 -33.77
CA ALA A 143 -28.38 -17.48 -32.61
C ALA A 143 -28.95 -16.39 -31.67
N GLY A 144 -30.23 -16.54 -31.26
CA GLY A 144 -31.00 -15.49 -30.58
C GLY A 144 -30.27 -14.81 -29.39
N ASP A 145 -29.74 -15.61 -28.46
CA ASP A 145 -29.03 -15.10 -27.26
C ASP A 145 -27.52 -14.81 -27.49
N SER A 146 -26.99 -15.11 -28.69
CA SER A 146 -25.59 -14.91 -29.05
C SER A 146 -25.38 -13.76 -30.04
N ALA A 147 -26.35 -12.84 -30.12
CA ALA A 147 -26.22 -11.62 -30.92
C ALA A 147 -25.38 -10.54 -30.23
N THR A 148 -25.13 -10.67 -28.91
CA THR A 148 -24.34 -9.74 -28.11
C THR A 148 -23.31 -10.49 -27.29
N ALA A 149 -22.17 -9.85 -27.05
CA ALA A 149 -21.13 -10.34 -26.18
C ALA A 149 -20.53 -9.18 -25.37
N ASP A 150 -20.25 -9.42 -24.10
CA ASP A 150 -19.58 -8.44 -23.24
C ASP A 150 -18.07 -8.48 -23.47
N LEU A 151 -17.49 -7.29 -23.56
CA LEU A 151 -16.07 -7.01 -23.44
C LEU A 151 -15.84 -6.49 -22.02
N VAL A 152 -15.17 -7.26 -21.19
CA VAL A 152 -14.75 -6.83 -19.85
C VAL A 152 -13.31 -6.35 -19.96
N ILE A 153 -13.06 -5.11 -19.57
CA ILE A 153 -11.73 -4.49 -19.50
C ILE A 153 -11.34 -4.45 -18.01
N ILE A 154 -10.20 -5.05 -17.69
CA ILE A 154 -9.65 -5.07 -16.32
C ILE A 154 -8.56 -4.02 -16.24
N ASP A 155 -8.69 -3.12 -15.27
CA ASP A 155 -7.70 -2.12 -14.92
C ASP A 155 -6.42 -2.74 -14.36
N ASP A 156 -5.25 -2.14 -14.58
CA ASP A 156 -3.95 -2.54 -14.05
C ASP A 156 -3.18 -1.38 -13.38
N ASP A 157 -3.85 -0.28 -13.09
CA ASP A 157 -3.33 0.96 -12.52
C ASP A 157 -3.51 1.12 -11.00
N ASP A 158 -3.27 0.05 -10.25
CA ASP A 158 -3.30 0.05 -8.79
C ASP A 158 -2.48 1.21 -8.16
N PRO A 159 -3.02 1.97 -7.18
CA PRO A 159 -2.29 3.04 -6.52
C PRO A 159 -1.06 2.55 -5.76
N ILE A 160 -0.01 3.38 -5.77
CA ILE A 160 1.22 3.12 -5.02
C ILE A 160 1.08 3.66 -3.60
N ILE A 161 1.22 2.76 -2.63
CA ILE A 161 1.18 3.06 -1.20
C ILE A 161 2.57 3.48 -0.74
N SER A 162 2.67 4.62 -0.05
CA SER A 162 3.92 5.11 0.54
C SER A 162 3.73 5.71 1.92
N PHE A 163 4.78 5.61 2.75
CA PHE A 163 4.89 6.32 4.01
C PHE A 163 5.50 7.72 3.82
N VAL A 164 5.08 8.65 4.66
CA VAL A 164 5.82 9.89 4.88
C VAL A 164 6.73 9.73 6.10
N GLY A 165 7.91 9.21 5.87
CA GLY A 165 9.14 9.37 6.65
C GLY A 165 9.20 8.89 8.10
N HIS A 166 10.33 9.22 8.72
CA HIS A 166 10.69 9.14 10.13
C HIS A 166 9.81 10.06 11.01
N LYS A 167 9.46 9.62 12.21
CA LYS A 167 8.67 10.39 13.18
C LYS A 167 9.40 10.46 14.51
N THR A 168 9.71 11.68 14.98
CA THR A 168 10.20 11.95 16.31
C THR A 168 9.06 12.55 17.14
N VAL A 169 8.86 12.03 18.34
CA VAL A 169 7.88 12.50 19.32
C VAL A 169 8.52 12.54 20.72
N SER A 170 7.94 13.35 21.62
CA SER A 170 8.22 13.27 23.04
C SER A 170 7.35 12.17 23.67
N GLU A 171 7.85 11.51 24.71
CA GLU A 171 7.04 10.58 25.52
C GLU A 171 5.76 11.23 26.09
N THR A 172 5.73 12.54 26.27
CA THR A 172 4.56 13.30 26.75
C THR A 172 3.56 13.66 25.65
N ASP A 173 3.83 13.38 24.37
CA ASP A 173 2.94 13.73 23.25
C ASP A 173 1.70 12.84 23.19
N GLY A 174 1.69 11.71 23.89
CA GLY A 174 0.56 10.77 24.00
C GLY A 174 0.32 9.92 22.77
N SER A 175 0.76 10.34 21.57
CA SER A 175 0.69 9.52 20.35
C SER A 175 1.62 10.02 19.25
N ALA A 176 2.16 9.08 18.47
CA ALA A 176 2.81 9.33 17.19
C ALA A 176 1.84 9.04 16.04
N THR A 177 1.64 10.00 15.14
CA THR A 177 0.76 9.83 13.99
C THR A 177 1.60 9.72 12.70
N PHE A 178 1.44 8.61 12.00
CA PHE A 178 2.04 8.35 10.69
C PHE A 178 0.99 8.56 9.59
N THR A 179 1.39 9.17 8.50
CA THR A 179 0.53 9.34 7.32
C THR A 179 0.95 8.35 6.24
N VAL A 180 0.01 7.57 5.77
CA VAL A 180 0.12 6.70 4.59
C VAL A 180 -0.53 7.44 3.44
N THR A 181 0.14 7.53 2.30
CA THR A 181 -0.35 8.24 1.11
C THR A 181 -0.40 7.33 -0.11
N LEU A 182 -1.34 7.63 -1.00
CA LEU A 182 -1.46 7.03 -2.32
C LEU A 182 -1.00 8.05 -3.37
N ASP A 183 -0.38 7.59 -4.43
CA ASP A 183 0.09 8.42 -5.54
C ASP A 183 -1.06 8.89 -6.47
N ARG A 184 -2.18 8.18 -6.42
CA ARG A 184 -3.40 8.47 -7.19
C ARG A 184 -4.66 8.17 -6.36
N THR A 185 -5.81 8.62 -6.86
CA THR A 185 -7.12 8.38 -6.24
C THR A 185 -7.57 6.96 -6.53
N PRO A 186 -7.87 6.14 -5.51
CA PRO A 186 -8.31 4.77 -5.69
C PRO A 186 -9.79 4.68 -6.07
N ALA A 187 -10.13 3.75 -6.96
CA ALA A 187 -11.51 3.42 -7.33
C ALA A 187 -12.22 2.56 -6.27
N GLU A 188 -11.45 1.77 -5.53
CA GLU A 188 -11.92 0.93 -4.42
C GLU A 188 -11.20 1.27 -3.12
N ASP A 189 -11.69 0.73 -1.99
CA ASP A 189 -11.00 0.85 -0.72
C ASP A 189 -9.63 0.16 -0.78
N VAL A 190 -8.57 0.92 -0.51
CA VAL A 190 -7.21 0.39 -0.37
C VAL A 190 -6.98 -0.02 1.07
N THR A 191 -6.52 -1.25 1.31
CA THR A 191 -6.17 -1.70 2.66
C THR A 191 -4.70 -2.07 2.77
N VAL A 192 -4.13 -1.86 3.95
CA VAL A 192 -2.76 -2.29 4.26
C VAL A 192 -2.66 -2.71 5.73
N VAL A 193 -2.03 -3.83 5.99
CA VAL A 193 -1.73 -4.28 7.35
C VAL A 193 -0.52 -3.53 7.87
N TYR A 194 -0.60 -3.04 9.11
CA TYR A 194 0.53 -2.42 9.79
C TYR A 194 0.83 -3.08 11.14
N VAL A 195 2.11 -3.12 11.49
CA VAL A 195 2.61 -3.69 12.74
C VAL A 195 3.77 -2.85 13.25
N THR A 196 3.77 -2.54 14.55
CA THR A 196 4.93 -1.97 15.23
C THR A 196 5.86 -3.07 15.75
N SER A 197 7.15 -2.78 15.80
CA SER A 197 8.17 -3.64 16.42
C SER A 197 9.19 -2.81 17.19
N ASP A 198 9.71 -3.35 18.30
CA ASP A 198 10.72 -2.72 19.12
C ASP A 198 12.04 -2.57 18.35
N GLY A 199 12.69 -1.42 18.58
CA GLY A 199 14.10 -1.20 18.29
C GLY A 199 14.87 -1.18 19.61
N THR A 200 15.05 0.01 20.21
CA THR A 200 15.54 0.16 21.59
C THR A 200 14.40 0.36 22.59
N THR A 201 13.20 0.73 22.12
CA THR A 201 11.97 0.80 22.93
C THR A 201 11.56 -0.55 23.48
N THR A 202 10.77 -0.53 24.55
CA THR A 202 10.06 -1.69 25.12
C THR A 202 8.56 -1.57 24.94
N GLU A 203 7.94 -2.60 24.37
CA GLU A 203 6.48 -2.68 24.31
C GLU A 203 5.87 -2.59 25.72
N ASN A 204 4.87 -1.71 25.90
CA ASN A 204 4.21 -1.39 27.18
C ASN A 204 5.11 -0.65 28.21
N GLY A 205 6.34 -0.25 27.87
CA GLY A 205 7.12 0.75 28.57
C GLY A 205 6.89 2.11 27.89
N ASP A 206 7.32 2.23 26.65
CA ASP A 206 7.42 3.50 25.91
C ASP A 206 6.29 3.74 24.93
N TYR A 207 5.66 2.68 24.44
CA TYR A 207 4.53 2.76 23.51
C TYR A 207 3.61 1.54 23.62
N THR A 208 2.41 1.65 23.10
CA THR A 208 1.50 0.51 22.97
C THR A 208 1.63 -0.10 21.58
N ALA A 209 2.06 -1.37 21.51
CA ALA A 209 2.21 -2.09 20.25
C ALA A 209 0.92 -2.09 19.43
N GLN A 210 1.06 -1.90 18.13
CA GLN A 210 -0.04 -1.86 17.17
C GLN A 210 0.10 -3.00 16.16
N SER A 211 -1.04 -3.67 15.89
CA SER A 211 -1.16 -4.66 14.80
C SER A 211 -2.59 -4.61 14.30
N ALA A 212 -2.82 -3.98 13.15
CA ALA A 212 -4.15 -3.79 12.58
C ALA A 212 -4.10 -3.54 11.07
N THR A 213 -5.25 -3.26 10.48
CA THR A 213 -5.39 -2.88 9.07
C THR A 213 -5.81 -1.42 8.98
N LEU A 214 -5.08 -0.64 8.18
CA LEU A 214 -5.52 0.67 7.74
C LEU A 214 -6.36 0.50 6.48
N THR A 215 -7.49 1.19 6.41
CA THR A 215 -8.31 1.33 5.21
C THR A 215 -8.28 2.79 4.76
N ILE A 216 -7.93 3.02 3.51
CA ILE A 216 -8.07 4.30 2.81
C ILE A 216 -9.25 4.13 1.87
N SER A 217 -10.32 4.87 2.09
CA SER A 217 -11.56 4.70 1.32
C SER A 217 -11.40 5.13 -0.12
N ALA A 218 -12.18 4.52 -1.02
CA ALA A 218 -12.30 4.93 -2.41
C ALA A 218 -12.49 6.45 -2.51
N GLY A 219 -11.72 7.09 -3.39
CA GLY A 219 -11.72 8.54 -3.57
C GLY A 219 -10.78 9.33 -2.64
N GLU A 220 -10.25 8.73 -1.57
CA GLU A 220 -9.29 9.36 -0.65
C GLU A 220 -7.85 8.95 -1.00
N THR A 221 -6.90 9.87 -0.85
CA THR A 221 -5.48 9.62 -1.17
C THR A 221 -4.57 9.51 0.04
N SER A 222 -5.13 9.46 1.25
CA SER A 222 -4.34 9.31 2.47
C SER A 222 -5.12 8.72 3.63
N GLY A 223 -4.40 8.05 4.53
CA GLY A 223 -4.90 7.58 5.81
C GLY A 223 -3.87 7.78 6.90
N THR A 224 -4.25 7.66 8.17
CA THR A 224 -3.35 7.86 9.31
C THR A 224 -3.34 6.65 10.23
N ILE A 225 -2.15 6.33 10.75
CA ILE A 225 -1.92 5.33 11.78
C ILE A 225 -1.47 6.07 13.04
N SER A 226 -2.13 5.84 14.15
CA SER A 226 -1.77 6.40 15.46
C SER A 226 -1.17 5.33 16.33
N VAL A 227 0.05 5.56 16.82
CA VAL A 227 0.74 4.71 17.79
C VAL A 227 0.71 5.44 19.14
N PRO A 228 0.00 4.91 20.17
CA PRO A 228 -0.01 5.51 21.48
C PRO A 228 1.39 5.46 22.13
N ILE A 229 1.83 6.60 22.65
CA ILE A 229 3.07 6.77 23.40
C ILE A 229 2.75 6.77 24.87
N LEU A 230 3.56 6.13 25.67
CA LEU A 230 3.41 6.01 27.13
C LEU A 230 4.38 6.96 27.80
N THR A 231 3.96 7.57 28.89
CA THR A 231 4.74 8.45 29.74
C THR A 231 5.03 7.73 31.05
N ASP A 232 6.26 7.75 31.50
CA ASP A 232 6.61 7.29 32.84
C ASP A 232 7.39 8.37 33.61
N THR A 233 8.33 8.02 34.46
CA THR A 233 9.17 8.94 35.25
C THR A 233 10.63 8.52 35.23
N ASP A 234 10.98 7.53 34.43
CA ASP A 234 12.32 6.99 34.34
C ASP A 234 13.14 7.83 33.33
N SER A 235 14.33 8.24 33.71
CA SER A 235 15.24 8.99 32.82
C SER A 235 15.90 8.05 31.83
N GLU A 236 15.58 8.18 30.58
CA GLU A 236 16.00 7.28 29.50
C GLU A 236 16.75 8.00 28.39
N SER A 237 17.41 7.23 27.55
CA SER A 237 17.97 7.75 26.29
C SER A 237 16.86 7.80 25.24
N THR A 238 17.02 8.64 24.22
CA THR A 238 16.17 8.57 23.02
C THR A 238 16.08 7.14 22.48
N GLU A 239 14.86 6.67 22.25
CA GLU A 239 14.55 5.30 21.88
C GLU A 239 13.92 5.18 20.51
N THR A 240 13.92 3.97 19.95
CA THR A 240 13.44 3.73 18.59
C THR A 240 12.53 2.52 18.51
N ALA A 241 11.48 2.64 17.73
CA ALA A 241 10.62 1.56 17.27
C ALA A 241 10.43 1.67 15.74
N THR A 242 9.92 0.62 15.12
CA THR A 242 9.66 0.60 13.68
C THR A 242 8.21 0.25 13.41
N LEU A 243 7.55 1.00 12.51
CA LEU A 243 6.24 0.69 11.96
C LEU A 243 6.43 0.09 10.56
N THR A 244 5.86 -1.10 10.33
CA THR A 244 5.97 -1.84 9.06
C THR A 244 4.62 -1.99 8.40
N LEU A 245 4.54 -1.71 7.08
CA LEU A 245 3.38 -2.00 6.23
C LEU A 245 3.57 -3.33 5.47
N SER A 246 2.47 -4.07 5.29
CA SER A 246 2.46 -5.34 4.56
C SER A 246 1.07 -5.68 4.01
N SER A 247 1.01 -6.69 3.13
CA SER A 247 -0.24 -7.26 2.63
C SER A 247 -1.23 -6.22 2.11
N PRO A 248 -0.86 -5.39 1.13
CA PRO A 248 -1.79 -4.44 0.53
C PRO A 248 -2.89 -5.16 -0.26
N THR A 249 -4.06 -4.51 -0.37
CA THR A 249 -5.16 -4.91 -1.25
C THR A 249 -5.62 -3.68 -2.03
N ASN A 250 -5.88 -3.82 -3.33
CA ASN A 250 -6.23 -2.74 -4.24
C ASN A 250 -5.19 -1.60 -4.21
N GLY A 251 -3.93 -1.96 -4.18
CA GLY A 251 -2.80 -1.05 -4.17
C GLY A 251 -1.49 -1.81 -4.01
N THR A 252 -0.39 -1.18 -4.36
CA THR A 252 0.96 -1.78 -4.34
C THR A 252 1.90 -1.00 -3.44
N ILE A 253 2.82 -1.71 -2.76
CA ILE A 253 3.93 -1.11 -2.02
C ILE A 253 5.18 -1.32 -2.84
N VAL A 254 5.90 -0.25 -3.20
CA VAL A 254 7.12 -0.34 -4.02
C VAL A 254 8.35 0.14 -3.24
N GLY A 255 9.48 -0.55 -3.42
CA GLY A 255 10.78 -0.17 -2.86
C GLY A 255 10.86 -0.24 -1.32
N ASP A 256 11.67 0.65 -0.73
CA ASP A 256 11.98 0.70 0.70
C ASP A 256 10.91 1.45 1.54
N THR A 257 9.72 1.71 0.97
CA THR A 257 8.63 2.46 1.64
C THR A 257 7.74 1.58 2.55
N THR A 258 8.21 0.39 2.91
CA THR A 258 7.46 -0.55 3.77
C THR A 258 7.62 -0.27 5.25
N THR A 259 8.60 0.54 5.65
CA THR A 259 8.92 0.81 7.06
C THR A 259 9.05 2.31 7.34
N ALA A 260 8.69 2.72 8.55
CA ALA A 260 8.94 4.05 9.09
C ALA A 260 9.48 3.94 10.51
N ASP A 261 10.51 4.74 10.82
CA ASP A 261 11.09 4.78 12.15
C ASP A 261 10.30 5.73 13.06
N LEU A 262 10.05 5.28 14.27
CA LEU A 262 9.55 6.06 15.39
C LEU A 262 10.70 6.31 16.36
N GLU A 263 10.96 7.56 16.68
CA GLU A 263 11.91 7.97 17.68
C GLU A 263 11.17 8.66 18.85
N ILE A 264 11.37 8.17 20.07
CA ILE A 264 10.75 8.68 21.29
C ILE A 264 11.82 9.37 22.12
N THR A 265 11.63 10.65 22.41
CA THR A 265 12.57 11.44 23.23
C THR A 265 12.05 11.54 24.66
N ASN A 266 12.92 11.23 25.60
CA ASN A 266 12.67 11.35 27.04
C ASN A 266 12.59 12.83 27.46
N VAL A 267 11.78 13.13 28.48
CA VAL A 267 11.63 14.45 29.11
C VAL A 267 11.85 14.43 30.63
N ASP A 268 12.07 13.26 31.22
CA ASP A 268 12.25 13.12 32.66
C ASP A 268 13.66 13.46 33.07
N ASP A 269 13.77 14.54 33.88
CA ASP A 269 15.02 15.04 34.38
C ASP A 269 15.41 14.32 35.68
N VAL A 270 16.63 13.76 35.74
CA VAL A 270 17.24 13.30 36.98
C VAL A 270 17.45 14.48 37.92
N LEU A 271 16.91 14.40 39.13
CA LEU A 271 17.11 15.45 40.15
C LEU A 271 18.34 15.15 40.98
N LEU A 272 19.18 16.19 41.25
CA LEU A 272 20.43 16.09 41.95
C LEU A 272 20.37 16.91 43.25
N THR A 273 20.73 16.27 44.36
CA THR A 273 20.79 16.86 45.69
C THR A 273 22.14 16.58 46.38
N ILE A 274 22.51 17.43 47.34
CA ILE A 274 23.64 17.20 48.22
C ILE A 274 23.17 17.37 49.68
N ALA A 275 23.74 16.58 50.62
CA ALA A 275 23.37 16.63 52.02
C ALA A 275 24.50 17.23 52.87
N ASP A 276 24.09 18.00 53.89
CA ASP A 276 25.01 18.55 54.90
C ASP A 276 25.83 17.46 55.58
N GLN A 277 27.05 17.81 55.95
CA GLN A 277 27.99 16.95 56.68
C GLN A 277 28.50 17.61 57.96
N SER A 278 28.73 16.80 58.97
CA SER A 278 29.40 17.23 60.17
C SER A 278 30.51 16.23 60.51
N VAL A 279 31.70 16.71 60.67
CA VAL A 279 32.88 15.89 60.97
C VAL A 279 33.64 16.50 62.12
N ASP A 280 34.41 15.69 62.86
CA ASP A 280 35.37 16.19 63.84
C ASP A 280 36.63 16.72 63.13
N GLU A 281 37.29 17.70 63.68
CA GLU A 281 38.50 18.31 63.10
C GLU A 281 39.62 17.27 62.82
N ASP A 282 39.70 16.24 63.66
CA ASP A 282 40.68 15.15 63.50
C ASP A 282 40.31 14.09 62.49
N ALA A 283 39.12 14.20 61.82
CA ALA A 283 38.70 13.28 60.79
C ALA A 283 39.52 13.33 59.50
N GLY A 284 40.23 14.49 59.28
CA GLY A 284 41.12 14.72 58.14
C GLY A 284 40.37 14.90 56.79
N THR A 285 39.16 14.52 56.68
CA THR A 285 38.35 14.67 55.46
C THR A 285 36.84 14.65 55.75
N ALA A 286 36.09 15.62 55.21
CA ALA A 286 34.66 15.60 55.12
C ALA A 286 34.24 14.99 53.79
N THR A 287 33.35 13.98 53.81
CA THR A 287 32.85 13.30 52.59
C THR A 287 31.39 13.67 52.38
N PHE A 288 31.14 14.49 51.38
CA PHE A 288 29.79 14.87 50.94
C PHE A 288 29.28 13.86 49.93
N THR A 289 28.00 13.44 50.09
CA THR A 289 27.33 12.56 49.15
C THR A 289 26.37 13.35 48.27
N VAL A 290 26.59 13.30 46.97
CA VAL A 290 25.68 13.79 45.96
C VAL A 290 24.75 12.62 45.57
N THR A 291 23.46 12.86 45.59
CA THR A 291 22.43 11.82 45.31
C THR A 291 21.59 12.23 44.14
N LEU A 292 21.34 11.27 43.23
CA LEU A 292 20.38 11.39 42.13
C LEU A 292 19.04 10.81 42.57
N SER A 293 17.92 11.39 42.10
CA SER A 293 16.56 10.89 42.36
C SER A 293 16.35 9.47 41.86
N GLU A 294 17.06 9.13 40.78
CA GLU A 294 16.96 7.84 40.07
C GLU A 294 18.25 7.54 39.30
N VAL A 295 18.31 6.40 38.65
CA VAL A 295 19.43 6.03 37.76
C VAL A 295 19.32 6.83 36.45
N SER A 296 20.44 7.42 36.03
CA SER A 296 20.53 8.06 34.72
C SER A 296 21.08 7.07 33.68
N ALA A 297 20.51 7.09 32.48
CA ALA A 297 21.02 6.34 31.35
C ALA A 297 22.37 6.86 30.81
N SER A 298 22.72 8.11 31.16
CA SER A 298 23.97 8.77 30.78
C SER A 298 24.74 9.20 32.00
N ASP A 299 26.05 9.43 31.85
CA ASP A 299 26.87 10.01 32.93
C ASP A 299 26.33 11.39 33.33
N VAL A 300 26.11 11.62 34.64
CA VAL A 300 25.76 12.93 35.22
C VAL A 300 27.00 13.60 35.68
N THR A 301 27.25 14.83 35.24
CA THR A 301 28.36 15.63 35.76
C THR A 301 27.86 16.88 36.47
N VAL A 302 28.56 17.30 37.51
CA VAL A 302 28.29 18.54 38.23
C VAL A 302 29.61 19.18 38.68
N GLU A 303 29.74 20.47 38.48
CA GLU A 303 30.84 21.23 39.04
C GLU A 303 30.60 21.52 40.52
N TYR A 304 31.66 21.49 41.32
CA TYR A 304 31.58 21.83 42.73
C TYR A 304 32.70 22.75 43.16
N ALA A 305 32.42 23.57 44.16
CA ALA A 305 33.42 24.44 44.80
C ALA A 305 33.09 24.67 46.27
N THR A 306 34.12 24.61 47.14
CA THR A 306 33.99 25.04 48.54
C THR A 306 33.98 26.55 48.62
N GLY A 307 33.18 27.07 49.55
CA GLY A 307 33.12 28.47 49.95
C GLY A 307 33.29 28.62 51.45
N SER A 308 33.73 29.80 51.89
CA SER A 308 33.87 30.08 53.28
C SER A 308 32.54 30.30 53.99
N GLY A 309 32.42 29.71 55.20
CA GLY A 309 31.41 30.07 56.17
C GLY A 309 32.13 30.80 57.34
N THR A 310 32.11 30.19 58.54
CA THR A 310 32.97 30.65 59.67
C THR A 310 34.35 30.01 59.60
N ALA A 311 34.48 28.82 58.98
CA ALA A 311 35.75 28.13 58.76
C ALA A 311 36.59 28.86 57.71
N THR A 312 37.94 28.89 57.96
CA THR A 312 38.92 29.62 57.18
C THR A 312 39.77 28.68 56.33
N ASP A 313 39.78 28.94 55.01
CA ASP A 313 40.61 28.18 54.07
C ASP A 313 42.05 28.21 54.43
N GLY A 314 42.72 27.05 54.40
CA GLY A 314 44.11 26.84 54.73
C GLY A 314 44.39 26.70 56.24
N THR A 315 43.44 27.01 57.16
CA THR A 315 43.51 26.77 58.59
C THR A 315 42.67 25.57 58.99
N ASP A 316 41.38 25.59 58.63
CA ASP A 316 40.34 24.61 59.06
C ASP A 316 40.00 23.58 57.98
N TYR A 317 40.13 24.02 56.76
CA TYR A 317 39.94 23.13 55.60
C TYR A 317 40.78 23.58 54.40
N THR A 318 40.89 22.73 53.38
CA THR A 318 41.54 23.09 52.12
C THR A 318 40.49 23.34 51.06
N THR A 319 40.51 24.55 50.45
CA THR A 319 39.59 24.85 49.27
C THR A 319 39.72 23.79 48.24
N THR A 320 38.55 23.23 47.88
CA THR A 320 38.43 22.13 46.92
C THR A 320 37.42 22.53 45.84
N ASN A 321 37.76 22.31 44.57
CA ASN A 321 36.88 22.51 43.42
C ASN A 321 37.15 21.45 42.36
N GLY A 322 36.19 21.19 41.53
CA GLY A 322 36.32 20.19 40.46
C GLY A 322 34.99 19.86 39.78
N THR A 323 35.02 18.75 39.09
CA THR A 323 33.82 18.15 38.50
C THR A 323 33.64 16.75 39.07
N LEU A 324 32.46 16.48 39.64
CA LEU A 324 32.04 15.14 40.00
C LEU A 324 31.35 14.50 38.79
N THR A 325 31.66 13.23 38.53
CA THR A 325 30.95 12.41 37.57
C THR A 325 30.27 11.25 38.30
N VAL A 326 28.94 11.16 38.23
CA VAL A 326 28.14 9.99 38.60
C VAL A 326 27.93 9.19 37.34
N LEU A 327 28.48 7.97 37.29
CA LEU A 327 28.43 7.15 36.08
C LEU A 327 27.01 6.68 35.78
N ALA A 328 26.67 6.46 34.51
CA ALA A 328 25.43 5.86 34.11
C ALA A 328 25.11 4.59 34.91
N GLY A 329 23.87 4.44 35.37
CA GLY A 329 23.43 3.35 36.24
C GLY A 329 23.77 3.50 37.73
N ALA A 330 24.49 4.53 38.14
CA ALA A 330 24.75 4.87 39.58
C ALA A 330 23.78 5.98 40.05
N THR A 331 23.44 5.99 41.32
CA THR A 331 22.59 7.01 41.97
C THR A 331 23.33 7.90 42.94
N THR A 332 24.62 7.66 43.17
CA THR A 332 25.41 8.48 44.14
C THR A 332 26.84 8.71 43.65
N GLY A 333 27.38 9.85 44.04
CA GLY A 333 28.79 10.18 43.90
C GLY A 333 29.29 10.89 45.18
N THR A 334 30.59 10.94 45.43
CA THR A 334 31.15 11.55 46.62
C THR A 334 32.18 12.63 46.30
N ILE A 335 32.17 13.70 47.09
CA ILE A 335 33.13 14.79 47.05
C ILE A 335 33.87 14.79 48.40
N GLU A 336 35.18 14.75 48.36
CA GLU A 336 36.01 14.79 49.55
C GLU A 336 36.59 16.20 49.72
N VAL A 337 36.43 16.80 50.91
CA VAL A 337 36.99 18.08 51.30
C VAL A 337 37.99 17.81 52.44
N PRO A 338 39.27 18.07 52.26
CA PRO A 338 40.26 17.90 53.35
C PRO A 338 40.00 18.87 54.52
N VAL A 339 39.92 18.34 55.74
CA VAL A 339 39.77 19.07 56.98
C VAL A 339 41.19 19.12 57.70
N THR A 340 41.52 20.23 58.18
CA THR A 340 42.83 20.45 58.84
C THR A 340 42.64 20.45 60.34
N ASN A 341 43.39 19.59 61.06
CA ASN A 341 43.43 19.54 62.51
C ASN A 341 44.58 20.41 63.00
N ASP A 342 44.34 21.37 63.92
CA ASP A 342 45.35 22.13 64.55
C ASP A 342 45.28 21.99 66.09
N ALA A 343 45.99 22.87 66.86
CA ALA A 343 46.03 22.82 68.32
C ALA A 343 45.25 23.98 68.95
N THR A 344 44.56 24.77 68.19
CA THR A 344 43.76 25.92 68.63
C THR A 344 42.44 25.43 69.18
N ASN A 345 41.94 25.95 70.25
CA ASN A 345 40.61 25.60 70.74
C ASN A 345 39.59 26.56 70.11
N GLU A 346 38.75 26.05 69.33
CA GLU A 346 37.77 26.81 68.54
C GLU A 346 36.38 26.36 68.83
N ASP A 347 35.34 27.15 68.43
CA ASP A 347 33.92 26.77 68.39
C ASP A 347 33.68 26.03 67.10
N ASN A 348 32.58 25.32 67.01
CA ASN A 348 32.16 24.66 65.73
C ASN A 348 32.04 25.68 64.60
N GLU A 349 32.60 25.36 63.44
CA GLU A 349 32.71 26.23 62.31
C GLU A 349 32.00 25.58 61.08
N THR A 350 31.73 26.38 60.08
CA THR A 350 31.03 25.93 58.81
C THR A 350 31.81 26.36 57.59
N ALA A 351 31.87 25.50 56.59
CA ALA A 351 32.26 25.81 55.23
C ALA A 351 31.18 25.32 54.29
N THR A 352 30.90 26.02 53.20
CA THR A 352 29.86 25.67 52.24
C THR A 352 30.44 24.95 51.05
N LEU A 353 29.83 23.86 50.62
CA LEU A 353 30.09 23.22 49.33
C LEU A 353 28.94 23.52 48.38
N THR A 354 29.21 24.14 47.23
CA THR A 354 28.20 24.54 46.24
C THR A 354 28.35 23.74 44.97
N LEU A 355 27.23 23.23 44.46
CA LEU A 355 27.11 22.55 43.17
C LEU A 355 26.64 23.53 42.09
N SER A 356 27.15 23.36 40.85
CA SER A 356 26.81 24.20 39.70
C SER A 356 27.01 23.45 38.38
N ASN A 357 26.46 24.01 37.28
CA ASN A 357 26.64 23.53 35.90
C ASN A 357 26.41 22.01 35.74
N PRO A 358 25.25 21.46 36.11
CA PRO A 358 24.93 20.05 35.91
C PRO A 358 24.79 19.71 34.44
N THR A 359 25.10 18.47 34.04
CA THR A 359 24.76 17.89 32.77
C THR A 359 23.94 16.61 33.01
N ASN A 360 22.90 16.39 32.22
CA ASN A 360 21.97 15.24 32.31
C ASN A 360 21.30 15.14 33.71
N ALA A 361 21.12 16.26 34.40
CA ALA A 361 20.38 16.35 35.65
C ALA A 361 20.03 17.82 35.96
N THR A 362 19.04 18.01 36.84
CA THR A 362 18.63 19.31 37.38
C THR A 362 18.97 19.37 38.87
N ILE A 363 19.70 20.41 39.33
CA ILE A 363 20.02 20.61 40.75
C ILE A 363 18.75 21.14 41.47
N THR A 364 18.29 20.42 42.48
CA THR A 364 17.20 20.85 43.37
C THR A 364 17.67 21.32 44.75
N ASP A 365 18.87 20.83 45.19
CA ASP A 365 19.61 21.35 46.35
C ASP A 365 21.07 21.54 45.96
N ALA A 366 21.50 22.79 45.92
CA ALA A 366 22.81 23.19 45.39
C ALA A 366 23.89 23.34 46.46
N THR A 367 23.55 23.32 47.75
CA THR A 367 24.50 23.69 48.82
C THR A 367 24.44 22.73 49.99
N ALA A 368 25.58 22.42 50.56
CA ALA A 368 25.72 21.69 51.80
C ALA A 368 26.77 22.40 52.70
N ASP A 369 26.55 22.34 54.03
CA ASP A 369 27.42 22.89 55.03
C ASP A 369 28.18 21.80 55.82
#